data_f3fa66a47bc1308024dfaa0296347279
#
_entry.id   f3fa66a47bc1308024dfaa0296347279
#
_cell.length_a   1.000
_cell.length_b   1.000
_cell.length_c   1.000
_cell.angle_alpha   90.00
_cell.angle_beta   90.00
_cell.angle_gamma   90.00
#
_symmetry.space_group_name_H-M   'P 1'
#
loop_
_entity.id
_entity.type
_entity.pdbx_description
1 polymer ?
#
loop_
_entity_poly.entity_id
_entity_poly.type
_entity_poly.pdbx_seq_one_letter_code
_entity_poly.pdbx_strand_id
1 'polypeptide(L)'
;MVTTKKTATTKPATTVSKPKKGAKAQKAPVKRGISDELIPIEEETWLLQPIAVTMMRHDYSLIQVRILVSIVESLQSILHGILNNKRSPQLDLFKTKELDEDGRMPIKLPFKELGVDPNHYPQLRTSLKMLAAIPVEIPYKTSEGRKYTKATNLCDVYIPEDRSYNKYAILKLDRSVAERLVSLDFGYHRLGKQIVFACKNRYTQRIYMFIESWVDKGRTVIKTLEFRKMLR
;
A
#
# COMPACT_ATOMS: atom_id res chain seq x y z
N MET A 1 -49.65 27.01 58.50
CA MET A 1 -51.06 26.79 58.15
C MET A 1 -51.09 25.76 57.04
N VAL A 2 -51.43 24.53 57.38
CA VAL A 2 -52.71 23.89 57.06
C VAL A 2 -52.72 23.52 55.51
N THR A 3 -52.89 22.33 55.06
CA THR A 3 -53.40 21.03 55.55
C THR A 3 -53.16 19.95 54.46
N THR A 4 -52.72 18.83 54.91
CA THR A 4 -53.06 17.44 54.49
C THR A 4 -54.19 17.21 53.49
N LYS A 5 -53.97 16.26 52.55
CA LYS A 5 -54.88 15.09 52.40
C LYS A 5 -54.23 13.91 51.69
N LYS A 6 -54.21 12.80 52.46
CA LYS A 6 -54.04 11.42 51.99
C LYS A 6 -55.21 11.00 51.13
N THR A 7 -55.01 10.15 50.14
CA THR A 7 -55.90 9.01 49.90
C THR A 7 -55.16 7.85 49.31
N ALA A 8 -55.44 6.71 49.86
CA ALA A 8 -54.84 5.41 49.71
C ALA A 8 -55.60 4.56 48.67
N THR A 9 -55.01 3.38 48.43
CA THR A 9 -55.63 2.10 48.02
C THR A 9 -55.78 1.96 46.49
N THR A 10 -55.23 0.96 45.82
CA THR A 10 -55.45 -0.47 45.97
C THR A 10 -54.48 -1.27 45.09
N LYS A 11 -53.91 -2.34 45.63
CA LYS A 11 -53.30 -3.44 44.85
C LYS A 11 -54.44 -4.38 44.34
N PRO A 12 -54.24 -5.08 43.25
CA PRO A 12 -54.35 -6.52 43.31
C PRO A 12 -53.24 -7.30 42.58
N ALA A 13 -52.72 -8.24 43.26
CA ALA A 13 -52.60 -9.68 42.98
C ALA A 13 -51.85 -10.15 41.71
N THR A 14 -50.68 -10.57 41.95
CA THR A 14 -49.95 -11.78 41.60
C THR A 14 -50.60 -12.71 40.57
N THR A 15 -49.91 -12.91 39.44
CA THR A 15 -49.90 -14.22 38.78
C THR A 15 -48.49 -14.55 38.32
N VAL A 16 -47.91 -15.53 39.01
CA VAL A 16 -46.60 -16.12 38.68
C VAL A 16 -46.83 -17.09 37.53
N SER A 17 -46.26 -16.82 36.38
CA SER A 17 -46.12 -17.81 35.31
C SER A 17 -44.64 -18.21 35.14
N LYS A 18 -44.39 -19.50 35.28
CA LYS A 18 -43.09 -20.18 35.20
C LYS A 18 -42.37 -19.91 33.90
N PRO A 19 -41.00 -19.81 33.90
CA PRO A 19 -40.25 -19.67 32.67
C PRO A 19 -40.22 -20.99 31.90
N LYS A 20 -40.65 -20.96 30.66
CA LYS A 20 -40.43 -22.06 29.70
C LYS A 20 -38.94 -22.11 29.35
N LYS A 21 -38.36 -23.28 29.55
CA LYS A 21 -36.99 -23.66 29.17
C LYS A 21 -36.73 -23.34 27.70
N GLY A 22 -35.62 -22.66 27.48
CA GLY A 22 -35.16 -22.18 26.21
C GLY A 22 -34.96 -23.25 25.15
N ALA A 23 -35.51 -22.99 23.99
CA ALA A 23 -35.08 -23.59 22.74
C ALA A 23 -33.73 -23.00 22.37
N LYS A 24 -32.72 -23.86 22.27
CA LYS A 24 -31.42 -23.49 21.69
C LYS A 24 -31.65 -23.04 20.24
N ALA A 25 -31.56 -21.77 19.99
CA ALA A 25 -31.48 -21.24 18.62
C ALA A 25 -30.22 -21.83 17.95
N GLN A 26 -30.42 -22.78 17.05
CA GLN A 26 -29.39 -23.20 16.11
C GLN A 26 -28.98 -21.98 15.31
N LYS A 27 -27.75 -21.51 15.54
CA LYS A 27 -27.12 -20.52 14.69
C LYS A 27 -27.07 -21.11 13.27
N ALA A 28 -27.81 -20.52 12.36
CA ALA A 28 -27.70 -20.81 10.94
C ALA A 28 -26.21 -20.66 10.51
N PRO A 29 -25.71 -21.54 9.63
CA PRO A 29 -24.34 -21.42 9.13
C PRO A 29 -24.20 -20.07 8.46
N VAL A 30 -23.27 -19.26 8.95
CA VAL A 30 -22.86 -18.03 8.29
C VAL A 30 -22.34 -18.45 6.91
N LYS A 31 -23.17 -18.30 5.89
CA LYS A 31 -22.71 -18.33 4.50
C LYS A 31 -21.67 -17.22 4.40
N ARG A 32 -20.39 -17.59 4.40
CA ARG A 32 -19.33 -16.74 3.88
C ARG A 32 -19.58 -16.62 2.39
N GLY A 33 -20.50 -15.74 2.04
CA GLY A 33 -20.62 -15.26 0.68
C GLY A 33 -19.32 -14.55 0.38
N ILE A 34 -18.46 -15.17 -0.41
CA ILE A 34 -17.62 -14.43 -1.33
C ILE A 34 -18.69 -13.70 -2.15
N SER A 35 -18.82 -12.40 -1.93
CA SER A 35 -19.63 -11.57 -2.80
C SER A 35 -18.97 -11.64 -4.17
N ASP A 36 -19.62 -12.34 -5.09
CA ASP A 36 -19.27 -12.37 -6.52
C ASP A 36 -19.56 -11.00 -7.18
N GLU A 37 -19.66 -9.94 -6.44
CA GLU A 37 -19.49 -8.60 -6.95
C GLU A 37 -18.03 -8.42 -7.32
N LEU A 38 -17.70 -8.97 -8.49
CA LEU A 38 -16.54 -8.53 -9.27
C LEU A 38 -16.66 -7.02 -9.33
N ILE A 39 -15.80 -6.33 -8.61
CA ILE A 39 -15.63 -4.89 -8.73
C ILE A 39 -15.45 -4.66 -10.22
N PRO A 40 -16.34 -3.90 -10.91
CA PRO A 40 -16.13 -3.61 -12.31
C PRO A 40 -14.77 -2.96 -12.44
N ILE A 41 -13.87 -3.65 -13.14
CA ILE A 41 -12.49 -3.21 -13.39
C ILE A 41 -12.63 -2.14 -14.48
N GLU A 42 -13.07 -0.94 -14.08
CA GLU A 42 -13.02 0.24 -14.93
C GLU A 42 -11.55 0.56 -15.15
N GLU A 43 -11.11 0.40 -16.41
CA GLU A 43 -9.76 0.71 -16.92
C GLU A 43 -8.64 0.39 -15.92
N GLU A 44 -8.24 -0.89 -15.89
CA GLU A 44 -7.10 -1.34 -15.11
C GLU A 44 -5.84 -0.57 -15.53
N THR A 45 -5.40 0.35 -14.69
CA THR A 45 -4.08 0.94 -14.82
C THR A 45 -3.04 -0.11 -14.45
N TRP A 46 -2.54 -0.79 -15.46
CA TRP A 46 -1.45 -1.74 -15.31
C TRP A 46 -0.13 -0.99 -15.16
N LEU A 47 0.56 -1.32 -14.09
CA LEU A 47 1.90 -0.83 -13.80
C LEU A 47 2.92 -1.89 -14.24
N LEU A 48 4.01 -1.48 -14.88
CA LEU A 48 5.14 -2.36 -15.14
C LEU A 48 6.05 -2.39 -13.92
N GLN A 49 5.81 -3.32 -13.01
CA GLN A 49 6.60 -3.42 -11.78
C GLN A 49 7.90 -4.17 -12.03
N PRO A 50 9.08 -3.58 -11.76
CA PRO A 50 10.34 -4.30 -11.80
C PRO A 50 10.37 -5.41 -10.75
N ILE A 51 10.90 -6.58 -11.12
CA ILE A 51 11.04 -7.71 -10.20
C ILE A 51 11.91 -7.33 -9.00
N ALA A 52 12.90 -6.44 -9.18
CA ALA A 52 13.72 -5.92 -8.10
C ALA A 52 12.89 -5.27 -6.99
N VAL A 53 11.81 -4.54 -7.34
CA VAL A 53 10.89 -3.91 -6.37
C VAL A 53 10.06 -4.96 -5.65
N THR A 54 9.56 -5.97 -6.37
CA THR A 54 8.81 -7.08 -5.76
C THR A 54 9.65 -7.89 -4.79
N MET A 55 10.94 -8.09 -5.10
CA MET A 55 11.90 -8.84 -4.28
C MET A 55 12.60 -7.99 -3.22
N MET A 56 12.34 -6.69 -3.20
CA MET A 56 12.91 -5.77 -2.21
C MET A 56 12.45 -6.14 -0.80
N ARG A 57 13.40 -6.21 0.12
CA ARG A 57 13.10 -6.49 1.53
C ARG A 57 12.88 -5.19 2.29
N HIS A 58 11.79 -5.13 2.99
CA HIS A 58 11.40 -3.98 3.81
C HIS A 58 10.33 -4.39 4.82
N ASP A 59 10.23 -3.67 5.92
CA ASP A 59 9.15 -3.85 6.92
C ASP A 59 8.08 -2.75 6.78
N TYR A 60 7.57 -2.57 5.57
CA TYR A 60 6.57 -1.56 5.28
C TYR A 60 5.17 -1.99 5.70
N SER A 61 4.42 -1.02 6.22
CA SER A 61 2.99 -1.14 6.46
C SER A 61 2.21 -1.17 5.13
N LEU A 62 0.92 -1.52 5.23
CA LEU A 62 -0.01 -1.50 4.09
C LEU A 62 0.02 -0.18 3.30
N ILE A 63 0.00 0.95 4.02
CA ILE A 63 0.01 2.30 3.41
C ILE A 63 1.37 2.57 2.76
N GLN A 64 2.48 2.17 3.38
CA GLN A 64 3.81 2.38 2.83
C GLN A 64 4.05 1.57 1.55
N VAL A 65 3.48 0.37 1.43
CA VAL A 65 3.51 -0.39 0.16
C VAL A 65 2.71 0.33 -0.93
N ARG A 66 1.56 0.92 -0.61
CA ARG A 66 0.80 1.76 -1.57
C ARG A 66 1.60 2.97 -2.01
N ILE A 67 2.31 3.63 -1.08
CA ILE A 67 3.21 4.75 -1.41
C ILE A 67 4.33 4.28 -2.35
N LEU A 68 4.95 3.14 -2.08
CA LEU A 68 6.00 2.57 -2.93
C LEU A 68 5.48 2.33 -4.36
N VAL A 69 4.30 1.73 -4.51
CA VAL A 69 3.67 1.49 -5.82
C VAL A 69 3.38 2.82 -6.54
N SER A 70 2.90 3.84 -5.82
CA SER A 70 2.67 5.18 -6.40
C SER A 70 3.97 5.89 -6.80
N ILE A 71 5.07 5.67 -6.07
CA ILE A 71 6.40 6.15 -6.45
C ILE A 71 6.82 5.52 -7.79
N VAL A 72 6.71 4.19 -7.92
CA VAL A 72 7.06 3.48 -9.16
C VAL A 72 6.23 3.98 -10.33
N GLU A 73 4.93 4.18 -10.15
CA GLU A 73 4.03 4.75 -11.16
C GLU A 73 4.46 6.15 -11.60
N SER A 74 4.76 7.03 -10.63
CA SER A 74 5.22 8.39 -10.91
C SER A 74 6.53 8.40 -11.69
N LEU A 75 7.48 7.54 -11.30
CA LEU A 75 8.75 7.41 -12.01
C LEU A 75 8.55 6.89 -13.43
N GLN A 76 7.65 5.94 -13.64
CA GLN A 76 7.30 5.44 -14.98
C GLN A 76 6.64 6.51 -15.85
N SER A 77 5.76 7.33 -15.28
CA SER A 77 5.15 8.45 -15.98
C SER A 77 6.19 9.47 -16.46
N ILE A 78 7.18 9.75 -15.63
CA ILE A 78 8.31 10.61 -16.00
C ILE A 78 9.10 9.98 -17.16
N LEU A 79 9.42 8.69 -17.06
CA LEU A 79 10.13 7.97 -18.11
C LEU A 79 9.36 7.92 -19.44
N HIS A 80 8.05 7.67 -19.39
CA HIS A 80 7.21 7.72 -20.59
C HIS A 80 7.20 9.11 -21.23
N GLY A 81 7.16 10.17 -20.44
CA GLY A 81 7.30 11.55 -20.93
C GLY A 81 8.64 11.77 -21.64
N ILE A 82 9.73 11.23 -21.09
CA ILE A 82 11.06 11.32 -21.70
C ILE A 82 11.14 10.51 -22.99
N LEU A 83 10.67 9.26 -22.99
CA LEU A 83 10.75 8.35 -24.12
C LEU A 83 9.90 8.79 -25.30
N ASN A 84 8.71 9.36 -25.05
CA ASN A 84 7.83 9.87 -26.10
C ASN A 84 8.41 11.09 -26.81
N ASN A 85 9.29 11.84 -26.15
CA ASN A 85 9.90 13.04 -26.71
C ASN A 85 11.25 12.82 -27.43
N LYS A 86 11.90 11.65 -27.27
CA LYS A 86 13.19 11.38 -27.93
C LYS A 86 13.45 9.88 -28.14
N ARG A 87 13.80 9.52 -29.36
CA ARG A 87 14.42 8.25 -29.75
C ARG A 87 15.88 8.23 -29.25
N SER A 88 16.15 8.03 -27.99
CA SER A 88 17.49 7.80 -27.49
C SER A 88 17.59 6.41 -26.90
N PRO A 89 18.42 5.51 -27.46
CA PRO A 89 18.60 4.16 -26.96
C PRO A 89 19.50 4.05 -25.72
N GLN A 90 20.11 5.12 -25.28
CA GLN A 90 20.92 5.18 -24.06
C GLN A 90 20.22 6.01 -23.01
N LEU A 91 19.68 5.31 -22.11
CA LEU A 91 18.96 5.63 -20.92
C LEU A 91 19.85 6.29 -19.87
N ASP A 92 20.17 7.55 -20.04
CA ASP A 92 20.21 8.43 -18.90
C ASP A 92 18.76 8.56 -18.41
N LEU A 93 18.36 7.61 -17.59
CA LEU A 93 16.98 7.39 -17.13
C LEU A 93 16.39 8.67 -16.54
N PHE A 94 17.22 9.52 -15.98
CA PHE A 94 16.82 10.83 -15.46
C PHE A 94 17.83 11.87 -15.90
N LYS A 95 17.41 12.73 -16.84
CA LYS A 95 18.22 13.88 -17.25
C LYS A 95 18.30 14.87 -16.11
N THR A 96 19.36 15.65 -16.11
CA THR A 96 19.64 16.71 -15.12
C THR A 96 18.46 17.67 -14.88
N LYS A 97 17.53 17.81 -15.85
CA LYS A 97 16.34 18.68 -15.74
C LYS A 97 15.25 18.16 -14.80
N GLU A 98 15.27 16.88 -14.47
CA GLU A 98 14.25 16.25 -13.62
C GLU A 98 14.73 16.05 -12.19
N LEU A 99 16.03 16.27 -11.99
CA LEU A 99 16.64 16.28 -10.67
C LEU A 99 16.53 17.68 -10.07
N ASP A 100 16.39 17.75 -8.76
CA ASP A 100 16.49 19.01 -8.03
C ASP A 100 17.96 19.50 -7.94
N GLU A 101 18.14 20.62 -7.24
CA GLU A 101 19.47 21.23 -7.04
C GLU A 101 20.45 20.28 -6.32
N ASP A 102 19.94 19.37 -5.50
CA ASP A 102 20.70 18.35 -4.76
C ASP A 102 20.97 17.09 -5.60
N GLY A 103 20.56 17.04 -6.87
CA GLY A 103 20.68 15.86 -7.74
C GLY A 103 19.73 14.73 -7.37
N ARG A 104 18.65 15.02 -6.65
CA ARG A 104 17.63 14.05 -6.23
C ARG A 104 16.39 14.15 -7.10
N MET A 105 15.67 13.06 -7.19
CA MET A 105 14.41 12.98 -7.93
C MET A 105 13.22 13.37 -7.02
N PRO A 106 12.62 14.57 -7.23
CA PRO A 106 11.44 14.97 -6.47
C PRO A 106 10.18 14.35 -7.06
N ILE A 107 9.37 13.72 -6.22
CA ILE A 107 8.05 13.19 -6.55
C ILE A 107 7.01 13.86 -5.68
N LYS A 108 6.03 14.51 -6.29
CA LYS A 108 4.87 15.05 -5.60
C LYS A 108 3.81 13.97 -5.50
N LEU A 109 3.47 13.58 -4.27
CA LEU A 109 2.52 12.51 -3.97
C LEU A 109 1.24 13.09 -3.37
N PRO A 110 0.15 13.22 -4.15
CA PRO A 110 -1.15 13.64 -3.64
C PRO A 110 -1.76 12.57 -2.71
N PHE A 111 -2.21 12.97 -1.53
CA PHE A 111 -2.80 12.03 -0.56
C PHE A 111 -4.07 11.36 -1.06
N LYS A 112 -4.82 12.05 -1.91
CA LYS A 112 -6.05 11.51 -2.52
C LYS A 112 -5.77 10.26 -3.38
N GLU A 113 -4.63 10.23 -4.07
CA GLU A 113 -4.25 9.11 -4.95
C GLU A 113 -3.87 7.84 -4.18
N LEU A 114 -3.61 7.95 -2.87
CA LEU A 114 -3.31 6.80 -2.01
C LEU A 114 -4.56 6.06 -1.53
N GLY A 115 -5.75 6.54 -1.88
CA GLY A 115 -7.02 5.95 -1.43
C GLY A 115 -7.20 6.01 0.09
N VAL A 116 -6.67 7.04 0.75
CA VAL A 116 -6.77 7.26 2.19
C VAL A 116 -7.84 8.31 2.46
N ASP A 117 -8.77 7.98 3.35
CA ASP A 117 -9.78 8.94 3.80
C ASP A 117 -9.11 10.16 4.48
N PRO A 118 -9.60 11.40 4.24
CA PRO A 118 -9.06 12.61 4.87
C PRO A 118 -8.97 12.55 6.39
N ASN A 119 -9.87 11.84 7.05
CA ASN A 119 -9.83 11.65 8.50
C ASN A 119 -8.62 10.84 8.96
N HIS A 120 -7.98 10.07 8.08
CA HIS A 120 -6.78 9.28 8.33
C HIS A 120 -5.48 9.94 7.87
N TYR A 121 -5.50 11.19 7.44
CA TYR A 121 -4.29 11.92 7.06
C TYR A 121 -3.23 12.04 8.19
N PRO A 122 -3.59 12.16 9.48
CA PRO A 122 -2.59 12.10 10.56
C PRO A 122 -1.81 10.79 10.58
N GLN A 123 -2.49 9.64 10.40
CA GLN A 123 -1.84 8.32 10.32
C GLN A 123 -0.99 8.20 9.06
N LEU A 124 -1.46 8.74 7.92
CA LEU A 124 -0.70 8.79 6.68
C LEU A 124 0.60 9.58 6.85
N ARG A 125 0.56 10.73 7.52
CA ARG A 125 1.75 11.54 7.81
C ARG A 125 2.76 10.78 8.69
N THR A 126 2.28 10.08 9.71
CA THR A 126 3.14 9.21 10.52
C THR A 126 3.76 8.11 9.68
N SER A 127 3.00 7.46 8.82
CA SER A 127 3.47 6.42 7.90
C SER A 127 4.52 6.96 6.92
N LEU A 128 4.36 8.18 6.43
CA LEU A 128 5.34 8.85 5.56
C LEU A 128 6.65 9.14 6.30
N LYS A 129 6.59 9.67 7.52
CA LYS A 129 7.78 9.88 8.36
C LYS A 129 8.53 8.57 8.62
N MET A 130 7.79 7.51 8.92
CA MET A 130 8.37 6.18 9.13
C MET A 130 8.97 5.60 7.84
N LEU A 131 8.42 5.93 6.67
CA LEU A 131 8.96 5.48 5.38
C LEU A 131 10.42 5.94 5.17
N ALA A 132 10.73 7.18 5.55
CA ALA A 132 12.09 7.71 5.48
C ALA A 132 13.07 7.03 6.46
N ALA A 133 12.55 6.47 7.57
CA ALA A 133 13.37 5.84 8.61
C ALA A 133 13.61 4.35 8.41
N ILE A 134 12.71 3.65 7.69
CA ILE A 134 12.80 2.20 7.48
C ILE A 134 13.80 1.90 6.36
N PRO A 135 14.88 1.16 6.65
CA PRO A 135 15.83 0.75 5.61
C PRO A 135 15.19 -0.25 4.64
N VAL A 136 15.62 -0.20 3.40
CA VAL A 136 15.24 -1.13 2.35
C VAL A 136 16.46 -1.84 1.79
N GLU A 137 16.28 -3.11 1.43
CA GLU A 137 17.28 -3.89 0.75
C GLU A 137 16.85 -4.13 -0.70
N ILE A 138 17.56 -3.49 -1.62
CA ILE A 138 17.24 -3.55 -3.05
C ILE A 138 18.25 -4.48 -3.74
N PRO A 139 17.81 -5.51 -4.47
CA PRO A 139 18.70 -6.33 -5.30
C PRO A 139 19.40 -5.46 -6.34
N TYR A 140 20.70 -5.70 -6.50
CA TYR A 140 21.55 -4.94 -7.39
C TYR A 140 22.47 -5.88 -8.19
N LYS A 141 22.64 -5.59 -9.48
CA LYS A 141 23.52 -6.32 -10.36
C LYS A 141 24.51 -5.34 -11.00
N THR A 142 25.82 -5.60 -10.91
CA THR A 142 26.82 -4.79 -11.59
C THR A 142 26.86 -5.07 -13.10
N SER A 143 27.53 -4.19 -13.85
CA SER A 143 27.81 -4.41 -15.27
C SER A 143 28.57 -5.72 -15.54
N GLU A 144 29.38 -6.17 -14.57
CA GLU A 144 30.09 -7.45 -14.61
C GLU A 144 29.21 -8.68 -14.28
N GLY A 145 27.93 -8.45 -13.97
CA GLY A 145 26.98 -9.51 -13.64
C GLY A 145 26.99 -9.98 -12.18
N ARG A 146 27.82 -9.39 -11.33
CA ARG A 146 27.86 -9.72 -9.88
C ARG A 146 26.60 -9.21 -9.19
N LYS A 147 26.02 -10.05 -8.32
CA LYS A 147 24.82 -9.72 -7.55
C LYS A 147 25.19 -9.18 -6.17
N TYR A 148 24.59 -8.07 -5.79
CA TYR A 148 24.73 -7.43 -4.49
C TYR A 148 23.35 -7.09 -3.94
N THR A 149 23.30 -6.73 -2.66
CA THR A 149 22.14 -6.13 -2.02
C THR A 149 22.56 -4.74 -1.54
N LYS A 150 21.86 -3.70 -2.00
CA LYS A 150 22.05 -2.33 -1.54
C LYS A 150 21.10 -2.07 -0.37
N ALA A 151 21.62 -1.86 0.82
CA ALA A 151 20.86 -1.38 1.97
C ALA A 151 20.86 0.16 1.97
N THR A 152 19.70 0.77 1.99
CA THR A 152 19.55 2.25 1.94
C THR A 152 18.18 2.66 2.45
N ASN A 153 17.95 3.96 2.63
CA ASN A 153 16.61 4.52 2.80
C ASN A 153 15.97 4.75 1.44
N LEU A 154 14.65 4.62 1.36
CA LEU A 154 13.95 4.77 0.08
C LEU A 154 13.98 6.22 -0.41
N CYS A 155 13.64 7.16 0.47
CA CYS A 155 13.52 8.59 0.12
C CYS A 155 13.56 9.47 1.36
N ASP A 156 13.83 10.75 1.16
CA ASP A 156 13.51 11.79 2.13
C ASP A 156 12.08 12.27 1.94
N VAL A 157 11.41 12.62 3.02
CA VAL A 157 9.99 12.99 3.01
C VAL A 157 9.80 14.42 3.53
N TYR A 158 9.22 15.26 2.70
CA TYR A 158 8.85 16.63 3.02
C TYR A 158 7.33 16.74 3.09
N ILE A 159 6.81 17.05 4.26
CA ILE A 159 5.37 17.17 4.50
C ILE A 159 5.08 18.62 4.87
N PRO A 160 4.23 19.35 4.12
CA PRO A 160 3.86 20.71 4.44
C PRO A 160 3.24 20.79 5.86
N GLU A 161 3.69 21.73 6.67
CA GLU A 161 3.17 21.95 8.02
C GLU A 161 1.84 22.70 8.00
N ASP A 162 1.68 23.58 7.03
CA ASP A 162 0.48 24.38 6.89
C ASP A 162 -0.75 23.52 6.56
N ARG A 163 -1.83 23.70 7.33
CA ARG A 163 -3.06 22.90 7.19
C ARG A 163 -3.73 23.06 5.84
N SER A 164 -3.59 24.21 5.19
CA SER A 164 -4.16 24.49 3.86
C SER A 164 -3.50 23.67 2.74
N TYR A 165 -2.23 23.29 2.92
CA TYR A 165 -1.43 22.53 1.94
C TYR A 165 -1.34 21.03 2.25
N ASN A 166 -2.08 20.51 3.21
CA ASN A 166 -2.01 19.14 3.70
C ASN A 166 -2.46 18.05 2.71
N LYS A 167 -2.52 18.35 1.43
CA LYS A 167 -3.07 17.44 0.41
C LYS A 167 -2.02 16.62 -0.32
N TYR A 168 -0.73 16.84 -0.05
CA TYR A 168 0.36 16.12 -0.71
C TYR A 168 1.61 16.06 0.18
N ALA A 169 2.53 15.17 -0.17
CA ALA A 169 3.92 15.17 0.31
C ALA A 169 4.87 15.26 -0.89
N ILE A 170 6.08 15.76 -0.66
CA ILE A 170 7.16 15.70 -1.63
C ILE A 170 8.14 14.63 -1.14
N LEU A 171 8.42 13.66 -1.99
CA LEU A 171 9.38 12.60 -1.74
C LEU A 171 10.60 12.88 -2.60
N LYS A 172 11.79 12.94 -2.01
CA LYS A 172 13.03 13.11 -2.75
C LYS A 172 13.83 11.82 -2.71
N LEU A 173 13.98 11.18 -3.85
CA LEU A 173 14.73 9.94 -4.01
C LEU A 173 16.15 10.23 -4.50
N ASP A 174 17.12 9.49 -3.97
CA ASP A 174 18.44 9.48 -4.62
C ASP A 174 18.31 8.94 -6.04
N ARG A 175 19.04 9.56 -6.99
CA ARG A 175 19.05 9.14 -8.39
C ARG A 175 19.28 7.64 -8.52
N SER A 176 20.26 7.09 -7.81
CA SER A 176 20.58 5.66 -7.85
C SER A 176 19.46 4.75 -7.32
N VAL A 177 18.62 5.23 -6.40
CA VAL A 177 17.45 4.51 -5.91
C VAL A 177 16.33 4.58 -6.95
N ALA A 178 16.05 5.78 -7.47
CA ALA A 178 15.03 5.99 -8.49
C ALA A 178 15.29 5.13 -9.74
N GLU A 179 16.53 5.11 -10.23
CA GLU A 179 16.94 4.25 -11.36
C GLU A 179 16.68 2.77 -11.08
N ARG A 180 16.92 2.30 -9.84
CA ARG A 180 16.66 0.89 -9.47
C ARG A 180 15.19 0.55 -9.35
N LEU A 181 14.37 1.49 -8.92
CA LEU A 181 12.92 1.29 -8.82
C LEU A 181 12.24 1.14 -10.18
N VAL A 182 12.91 1.53 -11.27
CA VAL A 182 12.41 1.39 -12.64
C VAL A 182 13.29 0.51 -13.52
N SER A 183 14.44 0.01 -13.01
CA SER A 183 15.34 -0.85 -13.76
C SER A 183 14.68 -2.19 -14.07
N LEU A 184 14.82 -2.62 -15.32
CA LEU A 184 14.33 -3.91 -15.82
C LEU A 184 15.40 -5.01 -15.82
N ASP A 185 16.56 -4.78 -15.18
CA ASP A 185 17.71 -5.71 -15.16
C ASP A 185 17.36 -7.13 -14.67
N PHE A 186 16.37 -7.23 -13.77
CA PHE A 186 15.85 -8.48 -13.24
C PHE A 186 14.55 -8.93 -13.92
N GLY A 187 14.11 -8.19 -14.94
CA GLY A 187 12.80 -8.34 -15.57
C GLY A 187 11.71 -7.53 -14.88
N TYR A 188 10.51 -7.66 -15.41
CA TYR A 188 9.32 -6.96 -14.91
C TYR A 188 8.10 -7.87 -15.01
N HIS A 189 7.02 -7.46 -14.34
CA HIS A 189 5.69 -8.05 -14.47
C HIS A 189 4.62 -6.97 -14.48
N ARG A 190 3.45 -7.32 -14.96
CA ARG A 190 2.29 -6.42 -14.87
C ARG A 190 1.72 -6.46 -13.45
N LEU A 191 1.35 -5.33 -12.92
CA LEU A 191 0.77 -5.21 -11.59
C LEU A 191 -0.48 -4.35 -11.65
N GLY A 192 -1.62 -4.87 -11.22
CA GLY A 192 -2.86 -4.11 -11.04
C GLY A 192 -2.76 -3.22 -9.80
N LYS A 193 -2.55 -1.90 -9.98
CA LYS A 193 -2.47 -0.94 -8.88
C LYS A 193 -3.71 -1.01 -7.97
N GLN A 194 -4.90 -1.09 -8.59
CA GLN A 194 -6.18 -1.15 -7.88
C GLN A 194 -6.27 -2.37 -6.97
N ILE A 195 -5.76 -3.52 -7.40
CA ILE A 195 -5.74 -4.75 -6.59
C ILE A 195 -4.84 -4.58 -5.37
N VAL A 196 -3.64 -4.00 -5.57
CA VAL A 196 -2.74 -3.68 -4.45
C VAL A 196 -3.43 -2.76 -3.43
N PHE A 197 -4.19 -1.77 -3.91
CA PHE A 197 -4.88 -0.81 -3.06
C PHE A 197 -6.12 -1.40 -2.38
N ALA A 198 -6.79 -2.38 -3.01
CA ALA A 198 -7.91 -3.12 -2.42
C ALA A 198 -7.49 -4.11 -1.32
N CYS A 199 -6.22 -4.51 -1.27
CA CYS A 199 -5.71 -5.39 -0.22
C CYS A 199 -5.92 -4.78 1.17
N LYS A 200 -6.37 -5.60 2.13
CA LYS A 200 -6.66 -5.16 3.50
C LYS A 200 -5.49 -5.35 4.47
N ASN A 201 -4.44 -6.05 4.06
CA ASN A 201 -3.24 -6.22 4.88
C ASN A 201 -1.98 -6.35 4.02
N ARG A 202 -0.82 -6.05 4.63
CA ARG A 202 0.48 -6.02 3.96
C ARG A 202 0.90 -7.37 3.36
N TYR A 203 0.54 -8.47 4.01
CA TYR A 203 0.92 -9.81 3.53
C TYR A 203 0.16 -10.16 2.25
N THR A 204 -1.13 -9.86 2.19
CA THR A 204 -1.93 -10.06 0.97
C THR A 204 -1.36 -9.26 -0.20
N GLN A 205 -0.97 -7.99 0.03
CA GLN A 205 -0.32 -7.19 -1.00
C GLN A 205 0.97 -7.85 -1.51
N ARG A 206 1.85 -8.25 -0.60
CA ARG A 206 3.13 -8.86 -0.98
C ARG A 206 2.98 -10.20 -1.67
N ILE A 207 2.05 -11.03 -1.19
CA ILE A 207 1.72 -12.32 -1.84
C ILE A 207 1.17 -12.06 -3.24
N TYR A 208 0.28 -11.09 -3.42
CA TYR A 208 -0.25 -10.73 -4.73
C TYR A 208 0.88 -10.29 -5.69
N MET A 209 1.72 -9.33 -5.28
CA MET A 209 2.86 -8.88 -6.07
C MET A 209 3.82 -10.02 -6.42
N PHE A 210 4.05 -10.95 -5.50
CA PHE A 210 4.88 -12.12 -5.73
C PHE A 210 4.23 -13.09 -6.74
N ILE A 211 2.94 -13.39 -6.61
CA ILE A 211 2.23 -14.26 -7.55
C ILE A 211 2.28 -13.67 -8.94
N GLU A 212 1.98 -12.36 -9.11
CA GLU A 212 2.04 -11.67 -10.40
C GLU A 212 3.43 -11.75 -11.03
N SER A 213 4.49 -11.72 -10.26
CA SER A 213 5.86 -11.87 -10.79
C SER A 213 6.16 -13.25 -11.39
N TRP A 214 5.27 -14.23 -11.19
CA TRP A 214 5.41 -15.61 -11.69
C TRP A 214 4.29 -16.03 -12.65
N VAL A 215 3.30 -15.18 -12.91
CA VAL A 215 2.16 -15.52 -13.78
C VAL A 215 2.63 -16.03 -15.14
N ASP A 216 3.55 -15.32 -15.80
CA ASP A 216 4.07 -15.72 -17.13
C ASP A 216 4.89 -17.01 -17.12
N LYS A 217 5.42 -17.39 -15.94
CA LYS A 217 6.23 -18.60 -15.77
C LYS A 217 5.42 -19.83 -15.37
N GLY A 218 4.15 -19.63 -15.02
CA GLY A 218 3.17 -20.66 -14.69
C GLY A 218 3.37 -21.35 -13.33
N ARG A 219 4.61 -21.44 -12.83
CA ARG A 219 4.89 -22.07 -11.53
C ARG A 219 6.19 -21.54 -10.90
N THR A 220 6.24 -21.58 -9.58
CA THR A 220 7.47 -21.36 -8.81
C THR A 220 7.53 -22.31 -7.62
N VAL A 221 8.74 -22.62 -7.19
CA VAL A 221 8.99 -23.37 -5.95
C VAL A 221 9.91 -22.52 -5.09
N ILE A 222 9.46 -22.16 -3.89
CA ILE A 222 10.22 -21.40 -2.93
C ILE A 222 10.26 -22.13 -1.59
N LYS A 223 11.42 -22.15 -0.94
CA LYS A 223 11.52 -22.71 0.41
C LYS A 223 10.72 -21.87 1.39
N THR A 224 9.97 -22.50 2.28
CA THR A 224 9.08 -21.81 3.25
C THR A 224 9.83 -20.73 4.06
N LEU A 225 11.08 -20.98 4.42
CA LEU A 225 11.89 -20.01 5.16
C LEU A 225 12.21 -18.76 4.32
N GLU A 226 12.53 -18.93 3.06
CA GLU A 226 12.80 -17.81 2.11
C GLU A 226 11.52 -17.03 1.84
N PHE A 227 10.39 -17.74 1.65
CA PHE A 227 9.09 -17.10 1.49
C PHE A 227 8.71 -16.25 2.71
N ARG A 228 8.91 -16.78 3.93
CA ARG A 228 8.69 -16.00 5.16
C ARG A 228 9.59 -14.76 5.27
N LYS A 229 10.86 -14.88 4.85
CA LYS A 229 11.79 -13.73 4.82
C LYS A 229 11.38 -12.67 3.82
N MET A 230 10.80 -13.09 2.70
CA MET A 230 10.32 -12.18 1.66
C MET A 230 9.04 -11.45 2.10
N LEU A 231 8.20 -12.06 2.94
CA LEU A 231 6.98 -11.44 3.44
C LEU A 231 7.20 -10.48 4.62
N ARG A 232 8.39 -10.46 5.19
CA ARG A 232 8.84 -9.50 6.22
C ARG A 232 9.46 -8.25 5.58
#